data_e7bbc57c8e731456b03172ec6023e66f
#
_entry.id   e7bbc57c8e731456b03172ec6023e66f
#
_cell.length_a   1.000
_cell.length_b   1.000
_cell.length_c   1.000
_cell.angle_alpha   90.00
_cell.angle_beta   90.00
_cell.angle_gamma   90.00
#
_symmetry.space_group_name_H-M   'P 1'
#
loop_
_entity.id
_entity.type
_entity.pdbx_description
1 polymer ?
#
loop_
_entity_poly.entity_id
_entity_poly.type
_entity_poly.pdbx_seq_one_letter_code
_entity_poly.pdbx_strand_id
1 'polypeptide(L)'
;MHPGILGPLEVFKITPGDDCGKVTINRKEESLEEILAEALGVKQVTLIKCGGGDRITAEREQWNDGANTLCIAPGKVVVYERNNVTNAILRDYGLTVLEIPSSELSRGRGGPRCMSMPLWRED
;
A
#
# COMPACT_ATOMS: atom_id res chain seq x y z
N MET A 1 -0.62 4.81 0.46
CA MET A 1 -1.96 4.65 1.07
C MET A 1 -2.80 5.89 0.81
N HIS A 2 -4.10 5.77 0.56
CA HIS A 2 -4.98 6.90 0.28
C HIS A 2 -5.34 7.65 1.58
N PRO A 3 -5.15 8.98 1.68
CA PRO A 3 -5.44 9.72 2.90
C PRO A 3 -6.90 9.66 3.36
N GLY A 4 -7.85 9.60 2.44
CA GLY A 4 -9.27 9.54 2.75
C GLY A 4 -9.73 8.21 3.39
N ILE A 5 -8.92 7.16 3.28
CA ILE A 5 -9.20 5.84 3.90
C ILE A 5 -8.74 5.83 5.37
N LEU A 6 -7.90 6.77 5.78
CA LEU A 6 -7.38 6.86 7.15
C LEU A 6 -8.34 7.49 8.15
N GLY A 7 -9.55 7.88 7.71
CA GLY A 7 -10.62 8.38 8.57
C GLY A 7 -11.20 7.27 9.44
N PRO A 8 -12.51 7.03 9.43
CA PRO A 8 -13.16 6.04 10.30
C PRO A 8 -12.95 4.60 9.78
N LEU A 9 -11.70 4.18 9.69
CA LEU A 9 -11.34 2.83 9.26
C LEU A 9 -11.65 1.83 10.37
N GLU A 10 -12.49 0.83 10.08
CA GLU A 10 -12.68 -0.31 10.95
C GLU A 10 -11.78 -1.46 10.52
N VAL A 11 -10.99 -1.98 11.44
CA VAL A 11 -10.06 -3.09 11.20
C VAL A 11 -10.49 -4.30 12.00
N PHE A 12 -10.54 -5.45 11.35
CA PHE A 12 -10.88 -6.73 11.95
C PHE A 12 -9.74 -7.72 11.76
N LYS A 13 -9.29 -8.34 12.84
CA LYS A 13 -8.36 -9.48 12.82
C LYS A 13 -9.17 -10.76 12.75
N ILE A 14 -8.96 -11.52 11.68
CA ILE A 14 -9.60 -12.82 11.49
C ILE A 14 -8.54 -13.90 11.72
N THR A 15 -8.81 -14.82 12.64
CA THR A 15 -7.95 -15.96 12.94
C THR A 15 -8.72 -17.27 12.80
N PRO A 16 -8.05 -18.40 12.48
CA PRO A 16 -8.69 -19.70 12.56
C PRO A 16 -9.29 -19.93 13.94
N GLY A 17 -10.48 -20.47 13.99
CA GLY A 17 -11.11 -20.90 15.24
C GLY A 17 -10.67 -22.32 15.63
N ASP A 18 -11.05 -22.75 16.81
CA ASP A 18 -10.68 -24.08 17.37
C ASP A 18 -11.33 -25.23 16.60
N ASP A 19 -12.46 -24.98 15.94
CA ASP A 19 -13.17 -25.97 15.12
C ASP A 19 -12.90 -25.75 13.62
N CYS A 20 -12.79 -26.84 12.87
CA CYS A 20 -12.63 -26.80 11.42
C CYS A 20 -13.78 -25.99 10.75
N GLY A 21 -13.40 -24.98 9.96
CA GLY A 21 -14.32 -24.12 9.23
C GLY A 21 -14.91 -22.93 10.01
N LYS A 22 -14.55 -22.77 11.26
CA LYS A 22 -14.88 -21.57 12.07
C LYS A 22 -13.74 -20.57 12.06
N VAL A 23 -14.07 -19.30 12.21
CA VAL A 23 -13.12 -18.20 12.38
C VAL A 23 -13.49 -17.35 13.59
N THR A 24 -12.49 -16.82 14.24
CA THR A 24 -12.66 -15.80 15.29
C THR A 24 -12.40 -14.43 14.68
N ILE A 25 -13.34 -13.50 14.87
CA ILE A 25 -13.26 -12.14 14.36
C ILE A 25 -13.16 -11.18 15.53
N ASN A 26 -12.06 -10.45 15.61
CA ASN A 26 -11.82 -9.46 16.64
C ASN A 26 -11.69 -8.08 15.99
N ARG A 27 -12.52 -7.12 16.41
CA ARG A 27 -12.36 -5.72 16.03
C ARG A 27 -11.13 -5.15 16.72
N LYS A 28 -10.30 -4.44 15.98
CA LYS A 28 -9.14 -3.71 16.48
C LYS A 28 -9.49 -2.24 16.66
N GLU A 29 -9.10 -1.66 17.80
CA GLU A 29 -9.35 -0.24 18.13
C GLU A 29 -8.08 0.59 18.12
N GLU A 30 -6.91 -0.07 18.01
CA GLU A 30 -5.60 0.55 17.93
C GLU A 30 -5.42 1.29 16.60
N SER A 31 -4.42 2.15 16.51
CA SER A 31 -4.08 2.82 15.25
C SER A 31 -3.66 1.81 14.15
N LEU A 32 -3.85 2.17 12.90
CA LEU A 32 -3.48 1.28 11.80
C LEU A 32 -1.98 0.97 11.79
N GLU A 33 -1.15 1.93 12.20
CA GLU A 33 0.30 1.76 12.36
C GLU A 33 0.64 0.68 13.38
N GLU A 34 -0.03 0.69 14.53
CA GLU A 34 0.17 -0.30 15.60
C GLU A 34 -0.30 -1.68 15.17
N ILE A 35 -1.49 -1.76 14.57
CA ILE A 35 -2.04 -3.03 14.05
C ILE A 35 -1.11 -3.66 13.01
N LEU A 36 -0.59 -2.84 12.09
CA LEU A 36 0.35 -3.32 11.06
C LEU A 36 1.71 -3.69 11.66
N ALA A 37 2.20 -2.94 12.64
CA ALA A 37 3.45 -3.26 13.31
C ALA A 37 3.34 -4.59 14.07
N GLU A 38 2.23 -4.84 14.78
CA GLU A 38 1.93 -6.14 15.43
C GLU A 38 1.89 -7.27 14.38
N ALA A 39 1.14 -7.07 13.30
CA ALA A 39 0.95 -8.11 12.28
C ALA A 39 2.24 -8.47 11.52
N LEU A 40 3.14 -7.51 11.34
CA LEU A 40 4.42 -7.69 10.67
C LEU A 40 5.56 -8.08 11.62
N GLY A 41 5.33 -8.08 12.93
CA GLY A 41 6.36 -8.37 13.93
C GLY A 41 7.48 -7.34 13.99
N VAL A 42 7.22 -6.08 13.62
CA VAL A 42 8.18 -4.98 13.62
C VAL A 42 7.88 -3.96 14.69
N LYS A 43 8.87 -3.16 15.09
CA LYS A 43 8.68 -2.15 16.14
C LYS A 43 7.79 -0.98 15.69
N GLN A 44 7.86 -0.63 14.43
CA GLN A 44 7.18 0.55 13.88
C GLN A 44 6.90 0.39 12.39
N VAL A 45 5.79 0.95 11.94
CA VAL A 45 5.41 1.06 10.53
C VAL A 45 5.20 2.54 10.20
N THR A 46 5.68 2.97 9.05
CA THR A 46 5.43 4.32 8.51
C THR A 46 4.39 4.26 7.40
N LEU A 47 3.31 5.01 7.54
CA LEU A 47 2.26 5.13 6.53
C LEU A 47 2.54 6.32 5.60
N ILE A 48 2.99 6.05 4.40
CA ILE A 48 3.21 7.08 3.38
C ILE A 48 1.89 7.34 2.64
N LYS A 49 1.44 8.59 2.70
CA LYS A 49 0.16 9.00 2.10
C LYS A 49 0.32 9.29 0.61
N CYS A 50 -0.52 8.67 -0.20
CA CYS A 50 -0.64 8.98 -1.62
C CYS A 50 -1.10 10.43 -1.82
N GLY A 51 -0.42 11.19 -2.69
CA GLY A 51 -0.72 12.60 -2.95
C GLY A 51 -0.37 13.56 -1.81
N GLY A 52 0.35 13.09 -0.78
CA GLY A 52 0.92 13.91 0.30
C GLY A 52 -0.08 14.36 1.36
N GLY A 53 -1.12 14.96 1.11
CA GLY A 53 -2.10 15.52 2.07
C GLY A 53 -3.07 16.47 1.38
N ASP A 54 -2.77 16.84 0.15
CA ASP A 54 -3.72 17.56 -0.69
C ASP A 54 -4.80 16.61 -1.20
N ARG A 55 -6.05 16.93 -0.88
CA ARG A 55 -7.20 16.04 -1.17
C ARG A 55 -7.35 15.77 -2.68
N ILE A 56 -7.24 16.80 -3.51
CA ILE A 56 -7.44 16.66 -4.96
C ILE A 56 -6.34 15.82 -5.57
N THR A 57 -5.09 16.08 -5.20
CA THR A 57 -3.94 15.29 -5.64
C THR A 57 -4.03 13.85 -5.15
N ALA A 58 -4.42 13.63 -3.91
CA ALA A 58 -4.60 12.31 -3.34
C ALA A 58 -5.66 11.48 -4.08
N GLU A 59 -6.82 12.08 -4.38
CA GLU A 59 -7.89 11.43 -5.13
C GLU A 59 -7.43 11.11 -6.57
N ARG A 60 -6.77 12.05 -7.24
CA ARG A 60 -6.23 11.86 -8.60
C ARG A 60 -5.17 10.76 -8.67
N GLU A 61 -4.19 10.80 -7.78
CA GLU A 61 -3.10 9.83 -7.79
C GLU A 61 -3.54 8.46 -7.27
N GLN A 62 -4.50 8.40 -6.36
CA GLN A 62 -5.14 7.14 -5.97
C GLN A 62 -5.87 6.51 -7.15
N TRP A 63 -6.62 7.30 -7.94
CA TRP A 63 -7.28 6.83 -9.16
C TRP A 63 -6.28 6.32 -10.20
N ASN A 64 -5.08 6.88 -10.21
CA ASN A 64 -3.96 6.47 -11.05
C ASN A 64 -3.08 5.38 -10.43
N ASP A 65 -3.61 4.60 -9.50
CA ASP A 65 -2.89 3.52 -8.82
C ASP A 65 -1.62 3.96 -8.06
N GLY A 66 -1.60 5.17 -7.51
CA GLY A 66 -0.45 5.71 -6.79
C GLY A 66 -0.02 4.91 -5.56
N ALA A 67 -0.95 4.19 -4.93
CA ALA A 67 -0.66 3.29 -3.83
C ALA A 67 -0.38 1.83 -4.28
N ASN A 68 -0.52 1.53 -5.57
CA ASN A 68 -0.32 0.20 -6.14
C ASN A 68 1.12 0.01 -6.64
N THR A 69 2.07 0.04 -5.70
CA THR A 69 3.51 -0.06 -5.97
C THR A 69 3.97 -1.51 -5.93
N LEU A 70 4.89 -1.89 -6.80
CA LEU A 70 5.55 -3.20 -6.78
C LEU A 70 6.91 -3.08 -6.08
N CYS A 71 7.05 -3.69 -4.92
CA CYS A 71 8.34 -3.83 -4.26
C CYS A 71 9.15 -4.96 -4.91
N ILE A 72 10.34 -4.63 -5.43
CA ILE A 72 11.24 -5.57 -6.10
C ILE A 72 12.47 -5.92 -5.27
N ALA A 73 12.78 -5.12 -4.26
CA ALA A 73 13.82 -5.35 -3.28
C ALA A 73 13.59 -4.43 -2.07
N PRO A 74 14.21 -4.65 -0.91
CA PRO A 74 14.15 -3.72 0.20
C PRO A 74 14.46 -2.29 -0.24
N GLY A 75 13.55 -1.35 0.02
CA GLY A 75 13.69 0.05 -0.35
C GLY A 75 13.60 0.36 -1.85
N LYS A 76 13.23 -0.59 -2.73
CA LYS A 76 13.11 -0.39 -4.19
C LYS A 76 11.71 -0.70 -4.67
N VAL A 77 11.06 0.26 -5.32
CA VAL A 77 9.68 0.13 -5.80
C VAL A 77 9.54 0.54 -7.26
N VAL A 78 8.68 -0.17 -7.98
CA VAL A 78 8.23 0.20 -9.33
C VAL A 78 6.87 0.87 -9.22
N VAL A 79 6.70 1.99 -9.88
CA VAL A 79 5.52 2.87 -9.81
C VAL A 79 5.15 3.42 -11.18
N TYR A 80 3.95 3.93 -11.33
CA TYR A 80 3.59 4.70 -12.51
C TYR A 80 4.14 6.13 -12.46
N GLU A 81 4.74 6.57 -13.57
CA GLU A 81 5.36 7.90 -13.73
C GLU A 81 4.41 9.07 -13.45
N ARG A 82 3.10 8.91 -13.75
CA ARG A 82 2.10 9.99 -13.61
C ARG A 82 1.78 10.40 -12.17
N ASN A 83 2.19 9.60 -11.18
CA ASN A 83 1.95 9.88 -9.77
C ASN A 83 3.07 10.73 -9.16
N ASN A 84 3.31 11.90 -9.75
CA ASN A 84 4.48 12.73 -9.48
C ASN A 84 4.66 13.09 -8.01
N VAL A 85 3.56 13.43 -7.32
CA VAL A 85 3.62 13.86 -5.90
C VAL A 85 3.93 12.66 -5.02
N THR A 86 3.22 11.54 -5.19
CA THR A 86 3.49 10.30 -4.44
C THR A 86 4.91 9.81 -4.71
N ASN A 87 5.37 9.83 -5.95
CA ASN A 87 6.72 9.38 -6.33
C ASN A 87 7.82 10.25 -5.69
N ALA A 88 7.61 11.58 -5.63
CA ALA A 88 8.52 12.47 -4.93
C ALA A 88 8.58 12.16 -3.43
N ILE A 89 7.42 11.99 -2.79
CA ILE A 89 7.35 11.64 -1.36
C ILE A 89 8.03 10.31 -1.08
N LEU A 90 7.86 9.30 -1.92
CA LEU A 90 8.55 8.02 -1.76
C LEU A 90 10.07 8.18 -1.79
N ARG A 91 10.60 9.05 -2.68
CA ARG A 91 12.03 9.39 -2.73
C ARG A 91 12.50 10.13 -1.47
N ASP A 92 11.70 11.05 -0.95
CA ASP A 92 12.00 11.79 0.30
C ASP A 92 12.09 10.84 1.51
N TYR A 93 11.33 9.74 1.49
CA TYR A 93 11.46 8.65 2.46
C TYR A 93 12.63 7.70 2.19
N GLY A 94 13.48 8.01 1.21
CA GLY A 94 14.71 7.26 0.92
C GLY A 94 14.50 6.02 0.03
N LEU A 95 13.33 5.84 -0.60
CA LEU A 95 13.12 4.72 -1.50
C LEU A 95 13.73 5.00 -2.89
N THR A 96 14.26 3.97 -3.51
CA THR A 96 14.60 3.97 -4.93
C THR A 96 13.31 3.75 -5.73
N VAL A 97 12.90 4.77 -6.48
CA VAL A 97 11.65 4.78 -7.23
C VAL A 97 11.94 4.59 -8.72
N LEU A 98 11.51 3.48 -9.27
CA LEU A 98 11.61 3.14 -10.69
C LEU A 98 10.26 3.46 -11.36
N GLU A 99 10.25 4.48 -12.18
CA GLU A 99 9.04 4.93 -12.89
C GLU A 99 8.87 4.20 -14.21
N ILE A 100 7.65 3.73 -14.47
CA ILE A 100 7.28 3.13 -15.75
C ILE A 100 6.13 3.91 -16.40
N PRO A 101 6.07 3.95 -17.74
CA PRO A 101 4.95 4.56 -18.46
C PRO A 101 3.64 3.89 -18.10
N SER A 102 2.58 4.69 -17.96
CA SER A 102 1.28 4.20 -17.51
C SER A 102 0.16 4.32 -18.54
N SER A 103 0.37 5.07 -19.63
CA SER A 103 -0.67 5.42 -20.59
C SER A 103 -1.41 4.22 -21.20
N GLU A 104 -0.67 3.16 -21.54
CA GLU A 104 -1.26 1.93 -22.07
C GLU A 104 -1.46 0.87 -21.00
N LEU A 105 -0.53 0.72 -20.09
CA LEU A 105 -0.59 -0.30 -19.02
C LEU A 105 -1.81 -0.12 -18.11
N SER A 106 -2.17 1.12 -17.79
CA SER A 106 -3.33 1.42 -16.93
C SER A 106 -4.70 1.14 -17.58
N ARG A 107 -4.77 0.90 -18.89
CA ARG A 107 -6.03 0.56 -19.58
C ARG A 107 -6.66 -0.74 -19.09
N GLY A 108 -5.83 -1.71 -18.69
CA GLY A 108 -6.27 -2.97 -18.09
C GLY A 108 -6.79 -2.86 -16.66
N ARG A 109 -6.76 -1.66 -16.08
CA ARG A 109 -7.03 -1.35 -14.68
C ARG A 109 -6.16 -2.14 -13.71
N GLY A 110 -5.18 -1.47 -13.16
CA GLY A 110 -4.25 -1.99 -12.17
C GLY A 110 -2.91 -1.30 -12.23
N GLY A 111 -2.24 -1.22 -11.11
CA GLY A 111 -0.89 -0.68 -10.99
C GLY A 111 0.17 -1.75 -11.19
N PRO A 112 1.44 -1.38 -11.03
CA PRO A 112 2.57 -2.30 -11.20
C PRO A 112 2.46 -3.58 -10.36
N ARG A 113 1.92 -3.49 -9.13
CA ARG A 113 1.73 -4.67 -8.28
C ARG A 113 0.64 -5.59 -8.80
N CYS A 114 -0.48 -5.05 -9.26
CA CYS A 114 -1.61 -5.84 -9.78
C CYS A 114 -1.26 -6.60 -11.05
N MET A 115 -0.38 -6.05 -11.89
CA MET A 115 0.07 -6.66 -13.15
C MET A 115 1.24 -7.64 -12.95
N SER A 116 1.67 -7.87 -11.72
CA SER A 116 2.79 -8.76 -11.39
C SER A 116 2.34 -9.93 -10.54
N MET A 117 2.99 -11.07 -10.75
CA MET A 117 2.82 -12.26 -9.94
C MET A 117 4.19 -12.70 -9.44
N PRO A 118 4.52 -12.46 -8.16
CA PRO A 118 5.76 -12.96 -7.60
C PRO A 118 5.75 -14.49 -7.58
N LEU A 119 6.72 -15.11 -8.26
CA LEU A 119 6.89 -16.57 -8.27
C LEU A 119 7.76 -17.03 -7.12
N TRP A 120 8.71 -16.19 -6.72
CA TRP A 120 9.63 -16.47 -5.63
C TRP A 120 9.95 -15.17 -4.88
N ARG A 121 10.12 -15.27 -3.58
CA ARG A 121 10.66 -14.21 -2.71
C ARG A 121 11.66 -14.84 -1.77
N GLU A 122 12.79 -14.19 -1.59
CA GLU A 122 13.76 -14.56 -0.55
C GLU A 122 13.25 -14.11 0.81
N ASP A 123 13.50 -14.92 1.84
CA ASP A 123 13.15 -14.65 3.24
C ASP A 123 14.12 -13.61 3.86
#